data_3bf9696d36e274b164b28e1f1b33aaee
#
_entry.id   3bf9696d36e274b164b28e1f1b33aaee
#
_cell.length_a   1.000
_cell.length_b   1.000
_cell.length_c   1.000
_cell.angle_alpha   90.00
_cell.angle_beta   90.00
_cell.angle_gamma   90.00
#
_symmetry.space_group_name_H-M   'P 1'
#
loop_
_entity.id
_entity.type
_entity.pdbx_description
1 polymer ?
#
loop_
_entity_poly.entity_id
_entity_poly.type
_entity_poly.pdbx_seq_one_letter_code
_entity_poly.pdbx_strand_id
1 'polypeptide(L)'
;MSGGVYGGDEVGALVFDIGSYTVRAGYAGEDCPKVDFPTAIGMVLERDDGSTLMEIDGDKGKQGGPTYYIDTNALRVPRENMEAISPLKNGMVEDWDSFQAILDHTYKMHVKSEPSLHPVLMSEAPWNTRAKREKLTELMFEHYNIPAFFLCKTAVLTAFANGRSTGLILDSGATHTTAIPVHDGYVLQQGIVKSPLAGDFITMQCRELFQEMNIELIPPYMIASKEPVREGSPANWKKKEKLPPVTRSWHNYMCNVSNHYPLFERVIACKS
;
A
#
# COMPACT_ATOMS: atom_id res chain seq x y z
N MET A 1 -22.79 8.04 34.66
CA MET A 1 -22.17 9.30 34.25
C MET A 1 -22.49 9.48 32.78
N SER A 2 -23.36 10.43 32.48
CA SER A 2 -23.81 10.70 31.12
C SER A 2 -22.68 11.36 30.36
N GLY A 3 -22.15 10.68 29.32
CA GLY A 3 -21.27 11.27 28.36
C GLY A 3 -22.02 12.34 27.57
N GLY A 4 -21.62 13.60 27.72
CA GLY A 4 -22.18 14.69 26.94
C GLY A 4 -21.88 14.45 25.44
N VAL A 5 -22.94 14.33 24.68
CA VAL A 5 -22.88 14.42 23.21
C VAL A 5 -22.58 15.88 22.89
N TYR A 6 -21.37 16.18 22.48
CA TYR A 6 -21.06 17.48 21.87
C TYR A 6 -21.67 17.47 20.46
N GLY A 7 -22.89 18.01 20.36
CA GLY A 7 -23.49 18.33 19.05
C GLY A 7 -22.92 19.65 18.55
N GLY A 8 -21.87 19.59 17.78
CA GLY A 8 -21.41 20.61 16.86
C GLY A 8 -21.12 19.89 15.54
N ASP A 9 -21.06 20.56 14.42
CA ASP A 9 -20.64 19.99 13.14
C ASP A 9 -19.27 19.30 13.35
N GLU A 10 -19.29 18.01 13.72
CA GLU A 10 -18.08 17.24 13.99
C GLU A 10 -17.40 16.99 12.65
N VAL A 11 -16.44 17.84 12.35
CA VAL A 11 -15.50 17.59 11.28
C VAL A 11 -14.69 16.37 11.70
N GLY A 12 -15.05 15.21 11.15
CA GLY A 12 -14.40 13.95 11.49
C GLY A 12 -12.91 14.01 11.19
N ALA A 13 -12.08 13.61 12.17
CA ALA A 13 -10.65 13.46 11.93
C ALA A 13 -10.40 12.31 10.95
N LEU A 14 -9.39 12.45 10.08
CA LEU A 14 -8.94 11.39 9.19
C LEU A 14 -7.78 10.61 9.80
N VAL A 15 -7.79 9.32 9.60
CA VAL A 15 -6.73 8.41 10.03
C VAL A 15 -6.11 7.76 8.79
N PHE A 16 -4.79 7.83 8.68
CA PHE A 16 -4.01 7.18 7.63
C PHE A 16 -3.05 6.17 8.24
N ASP A 17 -3.07 4.95 7.71
CA ASP A 17 -2.07 3.92 7.95
C ASP A 17 -1.48 3.49 6.61
N ILE A 18 -0.29 4.00 6.29
CA ILE A 18 0.39 3.75 5.03
C ILE A 18 1.54 2.79 5.30
N GLY A 19 1.24 1.50 5.20
CA GLY A 19 2.21 0.42 5.36
C GLY A 19 2.99 0.11 4.08
N SER A 20 4.01 -0.75 4.19
CA SER A 20 4.82 -1.15 3.02
C SER A 20 4.03 -1.96 1.98
N TYR A 21 2.90 -2.56 2.34
CA TYR A 21 2.06 -3.38 1.46
C TYR A 21 0.73 -2.73 1.10
N THR A 22 0.02 -2.15 2.07
CA THR A 22 -1.28 -1.52 1.86
C THR A 22 -1.36 -0.13 2.46
N VAL A 23 -2.17 0.70 1.83
CA VAL A 23 -2.66 1.99 2.31
C VAL A 23 -4.04 1.79 2.89
N ARG A 24 -4.26 2.21 4.13
CA ARG A 24 -5.55 2.27 4.77
C ARG A 24 -5.84 3.68 5.23
N ALA A 25 -7.05 4.15 4.96
CA ALA A 25 -7.50 5.46 5.44
C ALA A 25 -9.00 5.45 5.67
N GLY A 26 -9.46 6.31 6.59
CA GLY A 26 -10.88 6.46 6.93
C GLY A 26 -11.08 7.52 7.97
N TYR A 27 -12.33 7.72 8.36
CA TYR A 27 -12.66 8.64 9.44
C TYR A 27 -12.48 7.99 10.81
N ALA A 28 -11.99 8.76 11.76
CA ALA A 28 -11.89 8.32 13.15
C ALA A 28 -13.28 7.98 13.71
N GLY A 29 -13.38 6.84 14.42
CA GLY A 29 -14.63 6.37 14.99
C GLY A 29 -15.45 5.46 14.08
N GLU A 30 -15.09 5.28 12.82
CA GLU A 30 -15.69 4.27 11.96
C GLU A 30 -15.09 2.88 12.26
N ASP A 31 -15.91 1.82 12.13
CA ASP A 31 -15.51 0.44 12.42
C ASP A 31 -14.50 -0.12 11.42
N CYS A 32 -14.52 0.39 10.18
CA CYS A 32 -13.67 -0.06 9.09
C CYS A 32 -13.05 1.13 8.34
N PRO A 33 -11.83 0.98 7.81
CA PRO A 33 -11.27 1.98 6.93
C PRO A 33 -12.12 2.10 5.65
N LYS A 34 -12.26 3.31 5.11
CA LYS A 34 -12.91 3.53 3.80
C LYS A 34 -12.07 3.03 2.65
N VAL A 35 -10.78 2.89 2.87
CA VAL A 35 -9.77 2.63 1.85
C VAL A 35 -8.88 1.49 2.31
N ASP A 36 -8.67 0.53 1.43
CA ASP A 36 -7.63 -0.50 1.54
C ASP A 36 -7.16 -0.83 0.12
N PHE A 37 -6.01 -0.29 -0.29
CA PHE A 37 -5.42 -0.56 -1.59
C PHE A 37 -3.90 -0.72 -1.49
N PRO A 38 -3.21 -1.29 -2.53
CA PRO A 38 -1.77 -1.50 -2.51
C PRO A 38 -0.98 -0.20 -2.38
N THR A 39 0.06 -0.19 -1.55
CA THR A 39 1.04 0.90 -1.49
C THR A 39 1.92 0.95 -2.74
N ALA A 40 2.09 -0.20 -3.42
CA ALA A 40 2.74 -0.24 -4.72
C ALA A 40 1.92 0.54 -5.75
N ILE A 41 2.61 1.31 -6.58
CA ILE A 41 2.01 2.12 -7.66
C ILE A 41 2.66 1.77 -8.99
N GLY A 42 1.90 1.92 -10.08
CA GLY A 42 2.44 1.89 -11.43
C GLY A 42 2.96 3.27 -11.82
N MET A 43 4.17 3.36 -12.35
CA MET A 43 4.75 4.59 -12.85
C MET A 43 5.14 4.42 -14.32
N VAL A 44 4.70 5.34 -15.18
CA VAL A 44 5.12 5.46 -16.56
C VAL A 44 5.82 6.80 -16.73
N LEU A 45 7.07 6.76 -17.17
CA LEU A 45 7.78 7.96 -17.60
C LEU A 45 7.37 8.25 -19.03
N GLU A 46 6.77 9.41 -19.30
CA GLU A 46 6.51 9.85 -20.65
C GLU A 46 7.86 10.07 -21.35
N ARG A 47 8.09 9.35 -22.43
CA ARG A 47 9.22 9.62 -23.32
C ARG A 47 8.86 10.86 -24.12
N ASP A 48 9.75 11.81 -24.13
CA ASP A 48 9.69 12.99 -25.00
C ASP A 48 9.97 12.54 -26.45
N ASP A 49 9.04 11.77 -27.02
CA ASP A 49 9.05 11.43 -28.45
C ASP A 49 8.52 12.67 -29.17
N GLY A 50 9.39 13.57 -29.57
CA GLY A 50 9.14 14.81 -30.31
C GLY A 50 8.09 14.79 -31.43
N SER A 51 7.03 14.01 -31.30
CA SER A 51 5.83 13.98 -32.12
C SER A 51 4.77 14.91 -31.54
N THR A 52 4.85 16.17 -31.93
CA THR A 52 3.80 17.18 -31.81
C THR A 52 2.51 16.65 -32.44
N LEU A 53 1.63 16.06 -31.65
CA LEU A 53 0.23 15.94 -32.03
C LEU A 53 -0.48 17.20 -31.57
N MET A 54 -1.10 17.87 -32.53
CA MET A 54 -1.79 19.16 -32.46
C MET A 54 -2.63 19.28 -31.18
N GLU A 55 -2.34 20.34 -30.44
CA GLU A 55 -3.14 20.86 -29.35
C GLU A 55 -4.56 21.17 -29.85
N ILE A 56 -5.55 20.51 -29.25
CA ILE A 56 -6.91 21.04 -29.24
C ILE A 56 -7.17 21.50 -27.80
N ASP A 57 -7.03 22.80 -27.65
CA ASP A 57 -7.63 23.72 -26.69
C ASP A 57 -7.63 23.37 -25.18
N GLY A 58 -6.83 24.14 -24.45
CA GLY A 58 -7.31 24.77 -23.19
C GLY A 58 -6.92 24.16 -21.86
N ASP A 59 -5.69 23.59 -21.64
CA ASP A 59 -5.09 23.71 -20.30
C ASP A 59 -3.56 23.78 -20.41
N LYS A 60 -3.02 24.93 -20.05
CA LYS A 60 -1.59 25.20 -20.09
C LYS A 60 -0.90 24.52 -18.91
N GLY A 61 0.02 23.60 -19.19
CA GLY A 61 1.19 23.42 -18.36
C GLY A 61 1.28 22.16 -17.53
N LYS A 62 1.49 20.99 -18.15
CA LYS A 62 2.32 19.96 -17.53
C LYS A 62 3.33 19.46 -18.56
N GLN A 63 4.56 19.99 -18.48
CA GLN A 63 5.74 19.35 -19.06
C GLN A 63 5.83 17.91 -18.52
N GLY A 64 6.15 16.95 -19.40
CA GLY A 64 6.13 15.51 -19.18
C GLY A 64 6.73 15.04 -17.87
N GLY A 65 5.86 14.91 -16.88
CA GLY A 65 6.17 14.27 -15.59
C GLY A 65 5.74 12.80 -15.60
N PRO A 66 6.12 12.01 -14.57
CA PRO A 66 5.68 10.64 -14.46
C PRO A 66 4.15 10.57 -14.29
N THR A 67 3.53 9.62 -15.01
CA THR A 67 2.12 9.27 -14.81
C THR A 67 2.02 8.14 -13.82
N TYR A 68 1.20 8.33 -12.77
CA TYR A 68 0.99 7.34 -11.71
C TYR A 68 -0.33 6.59 -11.86
N TYR A 69 -0.28 5.29 -11.68
CA TYR A 69 -1.43 4.38 -11.66
C TYR A 69 -1.56 3.79 -10.25
N ILE A 70 -2.53 4.28 -9.50
CA ILE A 70 -2.73 3.98 -8.08
C ILE A 70 -4.02 3.19 -7.94
N ASP A 71 -4.08 2.37 -6.86
CA ASP A 71 -5.16 1.45 -6.58
C ASP A 71 -5.13 0.17 -7.44
N THR A 72 -5.72 -0.87 -6.89
CA THR A 72 -5.77 -2.23 -7.43
C THR A 72 -6.23 -2.27 -8.89
N ASN A 73 -7.29 -1.56 -9.21
CA ASN A 73 -7.88 -1.57 -10.55
C ASN A 73 -6.99 -0.90 -11.59
N ALA A 74 -6.30 0.17 -11.24
CA ALA A 74 -5.40 0.87 -12.15
C ALA A 74 -4.06 0.13 -12.30
N LEU A 75 -3.50 -0.35 -11.17
CA LEU A 75 -2.19 -1.00 -11.13
C LEU A 75 -2.17 -2.36 -11.83
N ARG A 76 -3.28 -3.12 -11.78
CA ARG A 76 -3.34 -4.48 -12.37
C ARG A 76 -3.57 -4.51 -13.88
N VAL A 77 -3.81 -3.38 -14.52
CA VAL A 77 -3.95 -3.30 -15.98
C VAL A 77 -2.56 -3.25 -16.61
N PRO A 78 -2.22 -4.21 -17.52
CA PRO A 78 -0.91 -4.20 -18.17
C PRO A 78 -0.76 -2.96 -19.08
N ARG A 79 0.36 -2.25 -18.94
CA ARG A 79 0.73 -1.12 -19.78
C ARG A 79 2.18 -1.21 -20.18
N GLU A 80 2.48 -0.75 -21.36
CA GLU A 80 3.84 -0.66 -21.86
C GLU A 80 4.65 0.32 -21.00
N ASN A 81 5.90 -0.03 -20.72
CA ASN A 81 6.85 0.77 -19.91
C ASN A 81 6.39 1.13 -18.48
N MET A 82 5.33 0.51 -17.96
CA MET A 82 4.90 0.73 -16.59
C MET A 82 5.78 -0.04 -15.60
N GLU A 83 6.45 0.68 -14.72
CA GLU A 83 7.20 0.11 -13.60
C GLU A 83 6.32 0.03 -12.35
N ALA A 84 6.39 -1.09 -11.63
CA ALA A 84 5.78 -1.18 -10.31
C ALA A 84 6.81 -0.77 -9.25
N ILE A 85 6.51 0.30 -8.53
CA ILE A 85 7.39 0.89 -7.51
C ILE A 85 6.67 1.02 -6.17
N SER A 86 7.42 1.16 -5.10
CA SER A 86 6.89 1.49 -3.77
C SER A 86 7.50 2.81 -3.29
N PRO A 87 6.71 3.75 -2.79
CA PRO A 87 7.22 4.99 -2.22
C PRO A 87 7.93 4.79 -0.87
N LEU A 88 7.76 3.60 -0.27
CA LEU A 88 8.33 3.30 1.04
C LEU A 88 9.54 2.38 0.94
N LYS A 89 10.54 2.67 1.76
CA LYS A 89 11.69 1.79 2.00
C LYS A 89 11.89 1.62 3.50
N ASN A 90 11.97 0.37 3.96
CA ASN A 90 12.08 0.07 5.39
C ASN A 90 10.93 0.66 6.24
N GLY A 91 9.71 0.74 5.69
CA GLY A 91 8.56 1.33 6.38
C GLY A 91 8.59 2.86 6.50
N MET A 92 9.49 3.53 5.81
CA MET A 92 9.62 5.00 5.80
C MET A 92 9.50 5.55 4.39
N VAL A 93 8.97 6.74 4.25
CA VAL A 93 8.87 7.43 2.94
C VAL A 93 10.26 7.69 2.38
N GLU A 94 10.50 7.27 1.15
CA GLU A 94 11.73 7.50 0.39
C GLU A 94 11.44 8.35 -0.85
N ASP A 95 10.43 7.97 -1.62
CA ASP A 95 9.95 8.71 -2.79
C ASP A 95 8.74 9.56 -2.40
N TRP A 96 8.96 10.85 -2.28
CA TRP A 96 7.96 11.81 -1.81
C TRP A 96 6.92 12.15 -2.86
N ASP A 97 7.29 12.16 -4.16
CA ASP A 97 6.37 12.46 -5.25
C ASP A 97 5.34 11.33 -5.40
N SER A 98 5.80 10.10 -5.38
CA SER A 98 4.94 8.91 -5.38
C SER A 98 4.07 8.83 -4.12
N PHE A 99 4.61 9.22 -2.95
CA PHE A 99 3.86 9.25 -1.70
C PHE A 99 2.76 10.33 -1.73
N GLN A 100 3.07 11.51 -2.23
CA GLN A 100 2.09 12.58 -2.42
C GLN A 100 1.00 12.15 -3.40
N ALA A 101 1.34 11.49 -4.51
CA ALA A 101 0.36 10.96 -5.45
C ALA A 101 -0.63 9.98 -4.78
N ILE A 102 -0.17 9.15 -3.82
CA ILE A 102 -1.05 8.28 -3.03
C ILE A 102 -2.01 9.10 -2.16
N LEU A 103 -1.53 10.14 -1.49
CA LEU A 103 -2.37 11.02 -0.69
C LEU A 103 -3.42 11.73 -1.53
N ASP A 104 -3.01 12.33 -2.68
CA ASP A 104 -3.90 12.99 -3.62
C ASP A 104 -4.99 12.05 -4.13
N HIS A 105 -4.60 10.82 -4.50
CA HIS A 105 -5.53 9.78 -4.90
C HIS A 105 -6.53 9.46 -3.78
N THR A 106 -6.04 9.29 -2.55
CA THR A 106 -6.88 8.97 -1.39
C THR A 106 -7.89 10.07 -1.10
N TYR A 107 -7.46 11.32 -1.08
CA TYR A 107 -8.35 12.47 -0.87
C TYR A 107 -9.38 12.59 -1.99
N LYS A 108 -8.93 12.54 -3.25
CA LYS A 108 -9.78 12.76 -4.42
C LYS A 108 -10.80 11.64 -4.65
N MET A 109 -10.37 10.39 -4.55
CA MET A 109 -11.19 9.25 -4.96
C MET A 109 -12.02 8.66 -3.81
N HIS A 110 -11.52 8.71 -2.60
CA HIS A 110 -12.10 7.98 -1.48
C HIS A 110 -12.65 8.89 -0.39
N VAL A 111 -11.87 9.83 0.12
CA VAL A 111 -12.34 10.77 1.16
C VAL A 111 -13.37 11.73 0.58
N LYS A 112 -13.11 12.26 -0.61
CA LYS A 112 -13.99 13.20 -1.35
C LYS A 112 -14.38 14.43 -0.54
N SER A 113 -13.45 14.91 0.28
CA SER A 113 -13.59 16.11 1.10
C SER A 113 -12.29 16.89 1.05
N GLU A 114 -12.38 18.20 1.31
CA GLU A 114 -11.22 19.09 1.33
C GLU A 114 -10.29 18.74 2.51
N PRO A 115 -8.99 18.52 2.27
CA PRO A 115 -8.04 18.19 3.33
C PRO A 115 -8.03 19.21 4.47
N SER A 116 -8.17 20.49 4.14
CA SER A 116 -8.17 21.61 5.10
C SER A 116 -9.29 21.57 6.14
N LEU A 117 -10.31 20.75 5.94
CA LEU A 117 -11.41 20.60 6.89
C LEU A 117 -11.14 19.54 7.97
N HIS A 118 -10.14 18.68 7.80
CA HIS A 118 -9.98 17.50 8.64
C HIS A 118 -8.65 17.46 9.37
N PRO A 119 -8.64 17.38 10.71
CA PRO A 119 -7.46 16.94 11.44
C PRO A 119 -7.00 15.56 10.97
N VAL A 120 -5.70 15.32 10.95
CA VAL A 120 -5.14 14.05 10.44
C VAL A 120 -4.29 13.39 11.53
N LEU A 121 -4.56 12.11 11.79
CA LEU A 121 -3.67 11.19 12.48
C LEU A 121 -3.05 10.26 11.44
N MET A 122 -1.72 10.13 11.44
CA MET A 122 -1.01 9.21 10.56
C MET A 122 -0.10 8.31 11.36
N SER A 123 -0.09 7.02 10.98
CA SER A 123 0.83 6.04 11.56
C SER A 123 2.25 6.25 11.05
N GLU A 124 3.24 5.93 11.85
CA GLU A 124 4.64 5.93 11.45
C GLU A 124 5.42 4.73 12.00
N ALA A 125 6.45 4.31 11.29
CA ALA A 125 7.38 3.31 11.79
C ALA A 125 8.09 3.79 13.06
N PRO A 126 8.27 2.92 14.08
CA PRO A 126 8.92 3.30 15.35
C PRO A 126 10.34 3.84 15.22
N TRP A 127 11.02 3.52 14.11
CA TRP A 127 12.38 3.96 13.78
C TRP A 127 12.42 5.11 12.77
N ASN A 128 11.28 5.78 12.53
CA ASN A 128 11.24 6.91 11.59
C ASN A 128 12.18 8.03 12.04
N THR A 129 12.83 8.67 11.07
CA THR A 129 13.83 9.70 11.34
C THR A 129 13.20 11.08 11.51
N ARG A 130 13.89 11.95 12.26
CA ARG A 130 13.43 13.33 12.46
C ARG A 130 13.25 14.08 11.14
N ALA A 131 14.20 13.97 10.21
CA ALA A 131 14.13 14.66 8.92
C ALA A 131 12.90 14.23 8.08
N LYS A 132 12.57 12.93 8.07
CA LYS A 132 11.38 12.44 7.36
C LYS A 132 10.09 12.88 8.04
N ARG A 133 10.07 12.96 9.36
CA ARG A 133 8.92 13.47 10.11
C ARG A 133 8.69 14.96 9.84
N GLU A 134 9.75 15.76 9.82
CA GLU A 134 9.71 17.19 9.50
C GLU A 134 9.16 17.40 8.09
N LYS A 135 9.69 16.67 7.09
CA LYS A 135 9.22 16.77 5.70
C LYS A 135 7.76 16.34 5.53
N LEU A 136 7.33 15.29 6.22
CA LEU A 136 5.93 14.89 6.21
C LEU A 136 5.03 15.94 6.86
N THR A 137 5.46 16.51 7.97
CA THR A 137 4.71 17.58 8.66
C THR A 137 4.59 18.83 7.77
N GLU A 138 5.66 19.22 7.10
CA GLU A 138 5.67 20.30 6.11
C GLU A 138 4.67 20.02 4.97
N LEU A 139 4.72 18.81 4.37
CA LEU A 139 3.79 18.41 3.32
C LEU A 139 2.33 18.54 3.77
N MET A 140 2.01 18.07 4.98
CA MET A 140 0.65 18.08 5.49
C MET A 140 0.14 19.49 5.79
N PHE A 141 0.97 20.37 6.34
CA PHE A 141 0.55 21.74 6.65
C PHE A 141 0.65 22.68 5.46
N GLU A 142 1.74 22.64 4.68
CA GLU A 142 1.99 23.62 3.63
C GLU A 142 1.27 23.26 2.31
N HIS A 143 1.17 21.98 1.98
CA HIS A 143 0.53 21.55 0.73
C HIS A 143 -0.97 21.24 0.93
N TYR A 144 -1.29 20.45 1.95
CA TYR A 144 -2.70 20.06 2.21
C TYR A 144 -3.46 21.02 3.12
N ASN A 145 -2.78 21.99 3.75
CA ASN A 145 -3.37 22.99 4.66
C ASN A 145 -4.25 22.39 5.77
N ILE A 146 -3.88 21.21 6.29
CA ILE A 146 -4.67 20.53 7.31
C ILE A 146 -4.66 21.33 8.63
N PRO A 147 -5.78 21.34 9.39
CA PRO A 147 -5.89 22.17 10.61
C PRO A 147 -5.08 21.63 11.78
N ALA A 148 -4.84 20.32 11.85
CA ALA A 148 -4.04 19.67 12.88
C ALA A 148 -3.47 18.35 12.37
N PHE A 149 -2.23 18.02 12.79
CA PHE A 149 -1.53 16.81 12.40
C PHE A 149 -0.92 16.11 13.60
N PHE A 150 -1.09 14.79 13.68
CA PHE A 150 -0.47 13.96 14.69
C PHE A 150 0.16 12.71 14.08
N LEU A 151 1.47 12.53 14.30
CA LEU A 151 2.19 11.32 13.95
C LEU A 151 2.28 10.40 15.15
N CYS A 152 1.75 9.18 15.03
CA CYS A 152 1.77 8.17 16.05
C CYS A 152 2.47 6.89 15.59
N LYS A 153 3.31 6.33 16.45
CA LYS A 153 3.99 5.07 16.16
C LYS A 153 3.01 3.91 16.13
N THR A 154 3.11 3.05 15.10
CA THR A 154 2.21 1.89 14.91
C THR A 154 2.07 1.04 16.17
N ALA A 155 3.17 0.79 16.88
CA ALA A 155 3.14 0.01 18.13
C ALA A 155 2.30 0.66 19.23
N VAL A 156 2.29 1.99 19.34
CA VAL A 156 1.47 2.71 20.32
C VAL A 156 -0.01 2.61 19.96
N LEU A 157 -0.35 2.78 18.67
CA LEU A 157 -1.72 2.61 18.18
C LEU A 157 -2.22 1.19 18.44
N THR A 158 -1.40 0.18 18.20
CA THR A 158 -1.73 -1.22 18.47
C THR A 158 -1.97 -1.48 19.96
N ALA A 159 -1.15 -0.91 20.85
CA ALA A 159 -1.36 -1.02 22.29
C ALA A 159 -2.71 -0.42 22.70
N PHE A 160 -3.00 0.80 22.28
CA PHE A 160 -4.25 1.48 22.61
C PHE A 160 -5.49 0.80 22.00
N ALA A 161 -5.39 0.24 20.79
CA ALA A 161 -6.45 -0.54 20.17
C ALA A 161 -6.85 -1.78 21.01
N ASN A 162 -5.91 -2.30 21.82
CA ASN A 162 -6.15 -3.38 22.78
C ASN A 162 -6.48 -2.86 24.21
N GLY A 163 -6.77 -1.57 24.37
CA GLY A 163 -7.11 -0.96 25.65
C GLY A 163 -5.95 -0.90 26.66
N ARG A 164 -4.70 -0.91 26.18
CA ARG A 164 -3.51 -0.92 27.01
C ARG A 164 -2.56 0.21 26.65
N SER A 165 -1.92 0.83 27.65
CA SER A 165 -0.85 1.79 27.46
C SER A 165 0.55 1.17 27.55
N THR A 166 0.64 -0.05 28.08
CA THR A 166 1.90 -0.78 28.30
C THR A 166 1.80 -2.19 27.78
N GLY A 167 2.82 -2.65 27.06
CA GLY A 167 2.89 -4.01 26.51
C GLY A 167 4.08 -4.23 25.59
N LEU A 168 4.29 -5.48 25.19
CA LEU A 168 5.21 -5.85 24.13
C LEU A 168 4.39 -6.10 22.86
N ILE A 169 4.62 -5.30 21.83
CA ILE A 169 3.91 -5.38 20.57
C ILE A 169 4.74 -6.18 19.57
N LEU A 170 4.21 -7.32 19.13
CA LEU A 170 4.74 -8.09 18.01
C LEU A 170 3.96 -7.70 16.76
N ASP A 171 4.65 -7.06 15.83
CA ASP A 171 4.09 -6.60 14.55
C ASP A 171 4.83 -7.30 13.40
N SER A 172 4.10 -8.07 12.60
CA SER A 172 4.61 -8.78 11.43
C SER A 172 3.98 -8.20 10.17
N GLY A 173 4.69 -7.29 9.52
CA GLY A 173 4.26 -6.62 8.29
C GLY A 173 4.78 -7.31 7.01
N ALA A 174 4.84 -6.54 5.92
CA ALA A 174 5.40 -7.02 4.65
C ALA A 174 6.92 -7.14 4.69
N THR A 175 7.60 -6.09 5.14
CA THR A 175 9.07 -5.98 5.05
C THR A 175 9.79 -6.39 6.33
N HIS A 176 9.14 -6.31 7.49
CA HIS A 176 9.76 -6.57 8.80
C HIS A 176 8.77 -7.20 9.77
N THR A 177 9.30 -8.06 10.63
CA THR A 177 8.68 -8.47 11.89
C THR A 177 9.44 -7.81 13.03
N THR A 178 8.73 -7.15 13.93
CA THR A 178 9.31 -6.36 15.01
C THR A 178 8.68 -6.70 16.35
N ALA A 179 9.48 -6.69 17.40
CA ALA A 179 9.02 -6.73 18.79
C ALA A 179 9.37 -5.37 19.43
N ILE A 180 8.33 -4.65 19.85
CA ILE A 180 8.44 -3.26 20.27
C ILE A 180 7.83 -3.11 21.66
N PRO A 181 8.64 -2.84 22.70
CA PRO A 181 8.14 -2.56 24.02
C PRO A 181 7.56 -1.14 24.08
N VAL A 182 6.34 -1.06 24.61
CA VAL A 182 5.61 0.20 24.86
C VAL A 182 5.37 0.30 26.37
N HIS A 183 5.66 1.44 26.98
CA HIS A 183 5.41 1.73 28.38
C HIS A 183 4.72 3.09 28.51
N ASP A 184 3.53 3.09 29.10
CA ASP A 184 2.67 4.29 29.26
C ASP A 184 2.52 5.10 27.96
N GLY A 185 2.36 4.41 26.81
CA GLY A 185 2.22 5.03 25.49
C GLY A 185 3.54 5.47 24.85
N TYR A 186 4.70 5.19 25.47
CA TYR A 186 6.01 5.53 24.93
C TYR A 186 6.75 4.27 24.46
N VAL A 187 7.29 4.32 23.27
CA VAL A 187 8.15 3.25 22.75
C VAL A 187 9.53 3.29 23.41
N LEU A 188 9.95 2.18 24.00
CA LEU A 188 11.30 2.02 24.53
C LEU A 188 12.25 1.68 23.37
N GLN A 189 12.88 2.71 22.79
CA GLN A 189 13.67 2.63 21.57
C GLN A 189 14.82 1.58 21.63
N GLN A 190 15.48 1.48 22.80
CA GLN A 190 16.59 0.54 22.98
C GLN A 190 16.14 -0.93 23.01
N GLY A 191 14.83 -1.17 23.25
CA GLY A 191 14.24 -2.50 23.32
C GLY A 191 13.66 -3.00 22.00
N ILE A 192 13.73 -2.21 20.92
CA ILE A 192 13.20 -2.61 19.62
C ILE A 192 14.05 -3.72 19.01
N VAL A 193 13.41 -4.86 18.76
CA VAL A 193 14.02 -5.96 17.99
C VAL A 193 13.35 -6.00 16.61
N LYS A 194 14.14 -6.09 15.55
CA LYS A 194 13.70 -6.05 14.16
C LYS A 194 14.29 -7.24 13.39
N SER A 195 13.45 -7.94 12.64
CA SER A 195 13.82 -9.05 11.78
C SER A 195 13.32 -8.82 10.35
N PRO A 196 14.06 -9.19 9.31
CA PRO A 196 13.61 -9.18 7.93
C PRO A 196 12.67 -10.36 7.60
N LEU A 197 12.46 -11.29 8.52
CA LEU A 197 11.56 -12.44 8.34
C LEU A 197 10.11 -11.97 8.44
N ALA A 198 9.53 -11.61 7.30
CA ALA A 198 8.20 -11.02 7.19
C ALA A 198 7.51 -11.48 5.91
N GLY A 199 6.39 -10.86 5.52
CA GLY A 199 5.58 -11.28 4.39
C GLY A 199 6.33 -11.38 3.07
N ASP A 200 7.19 -10.41 2.73
CA ASP A 200 7.99 -10.42 1.50
C ASP A 200 9.01 -11.57 1.48
N PHE A 201 9.63 -11.85 2.63
CA PHE A 201 10.54 -12.98 2.77
C PHE A 201 9.81 -14.32 2.54
N ILE A 202 8.64 -14.49 3.15
CA ILE A 202 7.82 -15.71 2.98
C ILE A 202 7.40 -15.85 1.51
N THR A 203 6.99 -14.75 0.86
CA THR A 203 6.61 -14.74 -0.55
C THR A 203 7.78 -15.16 -1.45
N MET A 204 9.00 -14.67 -1.15
CA MET A 204 10.22 -15.04 -1.88
C MET A 204 10.54 -16.53 -1.71
N GLN A 205 10.52 -17.03 -0.48
CA GLN A 205 10.76 -18.46 -0.19
C GLN A 205 9.72 -19.36 -0.85
N CYS A 206 8.47 -18.94 -0.88
CA CYS A 206 7.41 -19.66 -1.57
C CYS A 206 7.66 -19.72 -3.10
N ARG A 207 8.12 -18.63 -3.70
CA ARG A 207 8.49 -18.62 -5.13
C ARG A 207 9.66 -19.55 -5.44
N GLU A 208 10.68 -19.58 -4.60
CA GLU A 208 11.82 -20.50 -4.71
C GLU A 208 11.36 -21.96 -4.63
N LEU A 209 10.50 -22.28 -3.66
CA LEU A 209 9.92 -23.61 -3.51
C LEU A 209 9.12 -24.03 -4.75
N PHE A 210 8.30 -23.17 -5.33
CA PHE A 210 7.57 -23.45 -6.55
C PHE A 210 8.50 -23.68 -7.74
N GLN A 211 9.58 -22.92 -7.84
CA GLN A 211 10.59 -23.12 -8.87
C GLN A 211 11.30 -24.48 -8.74
N GLU A 212 11.67 -24.88 -7.52
CA GLU A 212 12.26 -26.21 -7.23
C GLU A 212 11.29 -27.35 -7.57
N MET A 213 10.00 -27.15 -7.33
CA MET A 213 8.94 -28.12 -7.66
C MET A 213 8.53 -28.08 -9.15
N ASN A 214 9.15 -27.27 -9.99
CA ASN A 214 8.78 -27.02 -11.38
C ASN A 214 7.32 -26.55 -11.56
N ILE A 215 6.78 -25.78 -10.60
CA ILE A 215 5.45 -25.19 -10.67
C ILE A 215 5.58 -23.77 -11.25
N GLU A 216 5.04 -23.57 -12.44
CA GLU A 216 5.03 -22.24 -13.07
C GLU A 216 3.98 -21.33 -12.41
N LEU A 217 4.43 -20.15 -11.90
CA LEU A 217 3.53 -19.11 -11.41
C LEU A 217 3.02 -18.29 -12.58
N ILE A 218 1.71 -18.35 -12.82
CA ILE A 218 1.09 -17.68 -13.96
C ILE A 218 0.20 -16.54 -13.43
N PRO A 219 0.63 -15.28 -13.64
CA PRO A 219 -0.16 -14.12 -13.26
C PRO A 219 -1.46 -14.02 -14.07
N PRO A 220 -2.53 -13.44 -13.50
CA PRO A 220 -3.84 -13.36 -14.15
C PRO A 220 -3.84 -12.71 -15.53
N TYR A 221 -2.97 -11.73 -15.78
CA TYR A 221 -2.89 -11.06 -17.07
C TYR A 221 -2.44 -11.97 -18.24
N MET A 222 -1.79 -13.11 -17.94
CA MET A 222 -1.35 -14.12 -18.92
C MET A 222 -2.43 -15.17 -19.22
N ILE A 223 -3.53 -15.19 -18.48
CA ILE A 223 -4.60 -16.18 -18.60
C ILE A 223 -5.67 -15.67 -19.57
N ALA A 224 -5.98 -16.46 -20.61
CA ALA A 224 -7.02 -16.16 -21.58
C ALA A 224 -8.40 -16.58 -21.07
N SER A 225 -8.53 -17.80 -20.54
CA SER A 225 -9.78 -18.33 -20.03
C SER A 225 -9.52 -19.30 -18.87
N LYS A 226 -10.49 -19.39 -17.97
CA LYS A 226 -10.57 -20.39 -16.90
C LYS A 226 -11.93 -21.05 -16.96
N GLU A 227 -11.96 -22.35 -16.76
CA GLU A 227 -13.20 -23.10 -16.65
C GLU A 227 -13.35 -23.64 -15.22
N PRO A 228 -14.54 -23.63 -14.66
CA PRO A 228 -14.78 -24.25 -13.37
C PRO A 228 -14.53 -25.75 -13.44
N VAL A 229 -13.79 -26.28 -12.48
CA VAL A 229 -13.50 -27.73 -12.37
C VAL A 229 -14.07 -28.22 -11.05
N ARG A 230 -14.30 -29.54 -10.97
CA ARG A 230 -14.70 -30.19 -9.71
C ARG A 230 -13.55 -30.14 -8.72
N GLU A 231 -13.88 -30.08 -7.44
CA GLU A 231 -12.91 -30.14 -6.35
C GLU A 231 -12.00 -31.38 -6.52
N GLY A 232 -10.68 -31.19 -6.35
CA GLY A 232 -9.69 -32.24 -6.54
C GLY A 232 -9.27 -32.49 -8.01
N SER A 233 -9.90 -31.83 -8.99
CA SER A 233 -9.50 -31.95 -10.40
C SER A 233 -8.42 -30.89 -10.75
N PRO A 234 -7.51 -31.20 -11.72
CA PRO A 234 -6.55 -30.20 -12.19
C PRO A 234 -7.24 -28.96 -12.74
N ALA A 235 -6.63 -27.80 -12.51
CA ALA A 235 -7.16 -26.52 -13.02
C ALA A 235 -7.21 -26.53 -14.56
N ASN A 236 -8.38 -26.22 -15.13
CA ASN A 236 -8.57 -26.06 -16.56
C ASN A 236 -8.48 -24.59 -16.94
N TRP A 237 -7.39 -24.20 -17.62
CA TRP A 237 -7.14 -22.83 -18.04
C TRP A 237 -6.32 -22.80 -19.33
N LYS A 238 -6.40 -21.67 -20.04
CA LYS A 238 -5.63 -21.44 -21.27
C LYS A 238 -4.78 -20.19 -21.13
N LYS A 239 -3.52 -20.26 -21.56
CA LYS A 239 -2.62 -19.12 -21.66
C LYS A 239 -2.98 -18.28 -22.88
N LYS A 240 -2.81 -16.95 -22.79
CA LYS A 240 -2.94 -16.08 -23.96
C LYS A 240 -1.85 -16.37 -24.96
N GLU A 241 -2.20 -16.42 -26.24
CA GLU A 241 -1.24 -16.61 -27.34
C GLU A 241 -0.33 -15.38 -27.49
N LYS A 242 -0.89 -14.18 -27.35
CA LYS A 242 -0.14 -12.92 -27.42
C LYS A 242 -0.21 -12.21 -26.08
N LEU A 243 0.95 -12.06 -25.46
CA LEU A 243 1.08 -11.34 -24.19
C LEU A 243 1.31 -9.84 -24.44
N PRO A 244 0.71 -8.94 -23.63
CA PRO A 244 1.02 -7.52 -23.68
C PRO A 244 2.49 -7.31 -23.27
N PRO A 245 3.17 -6.31 -23.85
CA PRO A 245 4.49 -5.91 -23.40
C PRO A 245 4.37 -5.30 -22.00
N VAL A 246 5.15 -5.83 -21.06
CA VAL A 246 5.17 -5.37 -19.67
C VAL A 246 6.60 -5.34 -19.15
N THR A 247 6.88 -4.48 -18.17
CA THR A 247 8.18 -4.42 -17.52
C THR A 247 8.38 -5.60 -16.57
N ARG A 248 9.64 -5.87 -16.25
CA ARG A 248 9.99 -6.94 -15.31
C ARG A 248 9.52 -6.65 -13.90
N SER A 249 9.57 -5.39 -13.45
CA SER A 249 9.11 -5.00 -12.12
C SER A 249 7.62 -5.25 -11.95
N TRP A 250 6.82 -4.81 -12.91
CA TRP A 250 5.37 -5.03 -12.91
C TRP A 250 5.00 -6.52 -13.02
N HIS A 251 5.67 -7.28 -13.88
CA HIS A 251 5.49 -8.74 -13.95
C HIS A 251 5.75 -9.41 -12.59
N ASN A 252 6.88 -9.07 -11.94
CA ASN A 252 7.22 -9.60 -10.63
C ASN A 252 6.17 -9.21 -9.56
N TYR A 253 5.71 -7.96 -9.58
CA TYR A 253 4.62 -7.53 -8.72
C TYR A 253 3.36 -8.40 -8.91
N MET A 254 2.95 -8.63 -10.17
CA MET A 254 1.79 -9.47 -10.48
C MET A 254 1.96 -10.93 -10.07
N CYS A 255 3.17 -11.48 -10.15
CA CYS A 255 3.49 -12.81 -9.62
C CYS A 255 3.36 -12.85 -8.09
N ASN A 256 3.86 -11.84 -7.38
CA ASN A 256 3.77 -11.76 -5.93
C ASN A 256 2.31 -11.64 -5.44
N VAL A 257 1.52 -10.79 -6.09
CA VAL A 257 0.08 -10.65 -5.77
C VAL A 257 -0.66 -11.97 -6.01
N SER A 258 -0.29 -12.72 -7.04
CA SER A 258 -0.90 -14.02 -7.35
C SER A 258 -0.60 -15.08 -6.27
N ASN A 259 0.49 -14.92 -5.52
CA ASN A 259 0.85 -15.82 -4.42
C ASN A 259 0.02 -15.55 -3.14
N HIS A 260 -0.53 -14.35 -2.99
CA HIS A 260 -1.41 -14.02 -1.85
C HIS A 260 -2.84 -14.57 -2.03
N TYR A 261 -3.27 -14.87 -3.28
CA TYR A 261 -4.54 -15.54 -3.55
C TYR A 261 -4.32 -17.05 -3.71
N PRO A 262 -5.10 -17.87 -3.14
CA PRO A 262 -4.89 -18.83 -2.08
C PRO A 262 -3.82 -19.85 -2.43
N LEU A 263 -2.69 -19.79 -1.77
CA LEU A 263 -1.69 -20.85 -1.65
C LEU A 263 -2.35 -22.19 -1.25
N PHE A 264 -3.43 -22.15 -0.47
CA PHE A 264 -4.13 -23.34 0.02
C PHE A 264 -4.85 -24.12 -1.10
N GLU A 265 -5.52 -23.47 -2.04
CA GLU A 265 -6.25 -24.20 -3.09
C GLU A 265 -5.33 -24.74 -4.19
N ARG A 266 -4.18 -24.11 -4.47
CA ARG A 266 -3.25 -24.56 -5.52
C ARG A 266 -2.32 -25.68 -5.05
N VAL A 267 -1.89 -25.68 -3.79
CA VAL A 267 -1.01 -26.72 -3.22
C VAL A 267 -1.76 -28.04 -3.07
N ILE A 268 -3.06 -28.01 -2.82
CA ILE A 268 -3.89 -29.22 -2.74
C ILE A 268 -4.15 -29.83 -4.11
N ALA A 269 -4.27 -29.02 -5.17
CA ALA A 269 -4.50 -29.51 -6.54
C ALA A 269 -3.28 -30.16 -7.20
N CYS A 270 -2.06 -29.94 -6.70
CA CYS A 270 -0.82 -30.53 -7.24
C CYS A 270 -0.37 -31.81 -6.55
N LYS A 271 -1.10 -32.34 -5.56
CA LYS A 271 -0.75 -33.55 -4.81
C LYS A 271 -1.60 -34.78 -5.14
N SER A 272 -2.21 -34.84 -6.30
CA SER A 272 -2.87 -36.10 -6.76
C SER A 272 -2.23 -36.61 -8.04
#